data_b2b8217f10246087db0e90e3e443937d
#
_entry.id   b2b8217f10246087db0e90e3e443937d
#
_cell.length_a   1.000
_cell.length_b   1.000
_cell.length_c   1.000
_cell.angle_alpha   90.00
_cell.angle_beta   90.00
_cell.angle_gamma   90.00
#
_symmetry.space_group_name_H-M   'P 1'
#
loop_
_entity.id
_entity.type
_entity.pdbx_description
1 polymer ?
#
loop_
_entity_poly.entity_id
_entity_poly.type
_entity_poly.pdbx_seq_one_letter_code
_entity_poly.pdbx_strand_id
1 'polypeptide(L)'
;PESEKLDAGIDLCRRIREDNPLMPVLLQSSQVAFGKQAAELGAGFIAKNSKTLLSQLHDYIAKEFAFGDFVFKDPDTGAEIGRAKDLTQMQQMIATIPDRAFEYHTSQNHLSKWLYSRGLFPLASSIRQYNKSHFSSVEEHRRVLVGLIRDYRTLLGQGVVARFDTETYSDAVAFARIGEGSLGGKARGLAFMN
;
A
#
# COMPACT_ATOMS: atom_id res chain seq x y z
N PRO A 1 27.81 -11.61 30.35
CA PRO A 1 26.92 -12.28 29.44
C PRO A 1 25.49 -11.84 29.78
N GLU A 2 24.91 -11.00 28.94
CA GLU A 2 23.51 -10.63 29.05
C GLU A 2 22.68 -11.91 28.86
N SER A 3 21.85 -12.22 29.85
CA SER A 3 20.91 -13.34 29.77
C SER A 3 20.03 -13.13 28.52
N GLU A 4 20.06 -14.06 27.57
CA GLU A 4 19.14 -14.09 26.44
C GLU A 4 17.72 -13.97 26.98
N LYS A 5 17.08 -12.82 26.74
CA LYS A 5 15.65 -12.65 27.04
C LYS A 5 14.87 -13.51 26.06
N LEU A 6 14.23 -14.55 26.56
CA LEU A 6 13.43 -15.48 25.78
C LEU A 6 12.25 -14.80 25.04
N ASP A 7 11.81 -13.63 25.51
CA ASP A 7 10.70 -12.83 25.01
C ASP A 7 11.12 -11.58 24.23
N ALA A 8 12.43 -11.43 23.94
CA ALA A 8 12.97 -10.26 23.23
C ALA A 8 12.25 -9.97 21.90
N GLY A 9 11.81 -11.02 21.19
CA GLY A 9 11.04 -10.88 19.94
C GLY A 9 9.65 -10.29 20.17
N ILE A 10 8.99 -10.63 21.25
CA ILE A 10 7.66 -10.07 21.63
C ILE A 10 7.81 -8.59 22.02
N ASP A 11 8.84 -8.26 22.82
CA ASP A 11 9.11 -6.87 23.20
C ASP A 11 9.45 -6.00 21.98
N LEU A 12 10.22 -6.53 21.03
CA LEU A 12 10.49 -5.85 19.76
C LEU A 12 9.20 -5.64 18.93
N CYS A 13 8.36 -6.68 18.82
CA CYS A 13 7.06 -6.56 18.15
C CYS A 13 6.21 -5.45 18.76
N ARG A 14 6.16 -5.37 20.09
CA ARG A 14 5.38 -4.33 20.80
C ARG A 14 5.89 -2.94 20.44
N ARG A 15 7.19 -2.69 20.53
CA ARG A 15 7.81 -1.39 20.19
C ARG A 15 7.55 -1.01 18.74
N ILE A 16 7.73 -1.94 17.79
CA ILE A 16 7.44 -1.69 16.37
C ILE A 16 5.98 -1.29 16.18
N ARG A 17 5.05 -1.94 16.89
CA ARG A 17 3.62 -1.63 16.79
C ARG A 17 3.24 -0.31 17.44
N GLU A 18 3.93 0.11 18.49
CA GLU A 18 3.77 1.42 19.12
C GLU A 18 4.24 2.53 18.17
N ASP A 19 5.42 2.37 17.57
CA ASP A 19 5.99 3.35 16.65
C ASP A 19 5.28 3.34 15.29
N ASN A 20 4.89 2.17 14.80
CA ASN A 20 4.30 2.00 13.48
C ASN A 20 3.23 0.90 13.46
N PRO A 21 1.97 1.25 13.82
CA PRO A 21 0.88 0.28 13.91
C PRO A 21 0.56 -0.48 12.62
N LEU A 22 1.01 0.04 11.46
CA LEU A 22 0.74 -0.57 10.14
C LEU A 22 1.84 -1.48 9.65
N MET A 23 3.03 -1.42 10.24
CA MET A 23 4.14 -2.24 9.76
C MET A 23 3.80 -3.72 9.95
N PRO A 24 3.79 -4.55 8.88
CA PRO A 24 3.65 -5.98 9.04
C PRO A 24 4.82 -6.54 9.84
N VAL A 25 4.52 -7.26 10.90
CA VAL A 25 5.53 -7.90 11.76
C VAL A 25 5.27 -9.39 11.81
N LEU A 26 6.25 -10.19 11.47
CA LEU A 26 6.22 -11.65 11.56
C LEU A 26 7.20 -12.11 12.61
N LEU A 27 6.73 -12.74 13.67
CA LEU A 27 7.53 -13.39 14.67
C LEU A 27 7.81 -14.84 14.28
N GLN A 28 9.07 -15.23 14.36
CA GLN A 28 9.48 -16.61 14.16
C GLN A 28 10.13 -17.17 15.42
N SER A 29 9.58 -18.23 15.99
CA SER A 29 10.13 -18.87 17.20
C SER A 29 9.96 -20.38 17.19
N SER A 30 10.83 -21.08 17.89
CA SER A 30 10.66 -22.49 18.23
C SER A 30 9.60 -22.71 19.33
N GLN A 31 9.32 -21.68 20.12
CA GLN A 31 8.33 -21.72 21.20
C GLN A 31 6.95 -21.31 20.66
N VAL A 32 6.09 -22.31 20.47
CA VAL A 32 4.74 -22.12 19.91
C VAL A 32 3.85 -21.24 20.81
N ALA A 33 4.14 -21.19 22.10
CA ALA A 33 3.41 -20.37 23.08
C ALA A 33 3.39 -18.86 22.71
N PHE A 34 4.43 -18.36 22.04
CA PHE A 34 4.49 -16.96 21.57
C PHE A 34 3.49 -16.64 20.46
N GLY A 35 2.89 -17.63 19.80
CA GLY A 35 1.89 -17.42 18.78
C GLY A 35 0.67 -16.63 19.27
N LYS A 36 0.21 -16.92 20.50
CA LYS A 36 -0.92 -16.19 21.11
C LYS A 36 -0.56 -14.73 21.38
N GLN A 37 0.64 -14.48 21.96
CA GLN A 37 1.10 -13.13 22.26
C GLN A 37 1.35 -12.30 20.98
N ALA A 38 1.91 -12.94 19.94
CA ALA A 38 2.07 -12.30 18.64
C ALA A 38 0.71 -11.88 18.03
N ALA A 39 -0.29 -12.76 18.11
CA ALA A 39 -1.66 -12.46 17.63
C ALA A 39 -2.30 -11.30 18.39
N GLU A 40 -2.14 -11.23 19.72
CA GLU A 40 -2.63 -10.12 20.57
C GLU A 40 -1.99 -8.78 20.19
N LEU A 41 -0.74 -8.79 19.70
CA LEU A 41 -0.03 -7.64 19.17
C LEU A 41 -0.34 -7.36 17.69
N GLY A 42 -1.21 -8.15 17.05
CA GLY A 42 -1.50 -8.06 15.62
C GLY A 42 -0.32 -8.46 14.74
N ALA A 43 0.65 -9.21 15.26
CA ALA A 43 1.77 -9.75 14.51
C ALA A 43 1.47 -11.17 14.01
N GLY A 44 2.03 -11.54 12.86
CA GLY A 44 2.02 -12.92 12.41
C GLY A 44 2.97 -13.78 13.22
N PHE A 45 2.72 -15.09 13.24
CA PHE A 45 3.59 -16.06 13.90
C PHE A 45 3.84 -17.29 13.02
N ILE A 46 5.10 -17.71 12.92
CA ILE A 46 5.47 -18.98 12.28
C ILE A 46 6.43 -19.75 13.20
N ALA A 47 6.10 -21.01 13.45
CA ALA A 47 7.02 -21.89 14.20
C ALA A 47 8.26 -22.22 13.36
N LYS A 48 9.47 -22.04 13.93
CA LYS A 48 10.74 -22.35 13.24
C LYS A 48 10.83 -23.79 12.74
N ASN A 49 10.18 -24.72 13.45
CA ASN A 49 10.21 -26.15 13.12
C ASN A 49 9.03 -26.59 12.25
N SER A 50 8.26 -25.64 11.70
CA SER A 50 7.13 -25.96 10.81
C SER A 50 7.64 -26.62 9.53
N LYS A 51 7.05 -27.74 9.15
CA LYS A 51 7.33 -28.43 7.86
C LYS A 51 6.90 -27.59 6.65
N THR A 52 5.97 -26.65 6.85
CA THR A 52 5.41 -25.77 5.83
C THR A 52 5.89 -24.32 6.02
N LEU A 53 7.03 -24.10 6.67
CA LEU A 53 7.55 -22.77 6.99
C LEU A 53 7.62 -21.85 5.77
N LEU A 54 8.17 -22.34 4.66
CA LEU A 54 8.30 -21.54 3.43
C LEU A 54 6.95 -21.18 2.82
N SER A 55 6.00 -22.10 2.82
CA SER A 55 4.63 -21.82 2.34
C SER A 55 3.94 -20.81 3.25
N GLN A 56 4.02 -20.97 4.57
CA GLN A 56 3.45 -20.03 5.53
C GLN A 56 4.08 -18.63 5.42
N LEU A 57 5.39 -18.57 5.19
CA LEU A 57 6.11 -17.31 4.96
C LEU A 57 5.64 -16.63 3.66
N HIS A 58 5.54 -17.40 2.58
CA HIS A 58 5.03 -16.92 1.29
C HIS A 58 3.60 -16.35 1.45
N ASP A 59 2.71 -17.12 2.10
CA ASP A 59 1.33 -16.72 2.31
C ASP A 59 1.22 -15.46 3.19
N TYR A 60 2.05 -15.36 4.23
CA TYR A 60 2.13 -14.18 5.08
C TYR A 60 2.61 -12.95 4.28
N ILE A 61 3.69 -13.10 3.50
CA ILE A 61 4.22 -12.03 2.66
C ILE A 61 3.16 -11.59 1.63
N ALA A 62 2.53 -12.52 0.93
CA ALA A 62 1.51 -12.20 -0.04
C ALA A 62 0.31 -11.47 0.57
N LYS A 63 -0.11 -11.87 1.77
CA LYS A 63 -1.27 -11.31 2.46
C LYS A 63 -0.98 -9.97 3.13
N GLU A 64 0.08 -9.89 3.93
CA GLU A 64 0.32 -8.75 4.83
C GLU A 64 1.17 -7.66 4.18
N PHE A 65 2.10 -8.01 3.30
CA PHE A 65 2.88 -7.04 2.53
C PHE A 65 2.20 -6.63 1.24
N ALA A 66 1.08 -7.28 0.89
CA ALA A 66 0.31 -6.97 -0.31
C ALA A 66 1.19 -6.80 -1.57
N PHE A 67 2.23 -7.63 -1.71
CA PHE A 67 3.05 -7.65 -2.91
C PHE A 67 2.21 -8.12 -4.11
N GLY A 68 2.45 -7.51 -5.25
CA GLY A 68 1.66 -7.75 -6.45
C GLY A 68 0.52 -6.76 -6.62
N ASP A 69 -0.36 -7.02 -7.57
CA ASP A 69 -1.50 -6.15 -7.86
C ASP A 69 -2.44 -6.04 -6.65
N PHE A 70 -3.04 -4.87 -6.48
CA PHE A 70 -4.16 -4.75 -5.56
C PHE A 70 -5.39 -5.42 -6.18
N VAL A 71 -5.93 -6.41 -5.49
CA VAL A 71 -7.12 -7.13 -5.94
C VAL A 71 -8.35 -6.60 -5.21
N PHE A 72 -9.25 -5.97 -5.96
CA PHE A 72 -10.55 -5.58 -5.45
C PHE A 72 -11.47 -6.81 -5.43
N LYS A 73 -12.09 -7.06 -4.28
CA LYS A 73 -12.96 -8.22 -4.06
C LYS A 73 -14.36 -7.78 -3.66
N ASP A 74 -15.32 -8.55 -4.10
CA ASP A 74 -16.67 -8.48 -3.56
C ASP A 74 -16.68 -9.01 -2.11
N PRO A 75 -17.22 -8.25 -1.14
CA PRO A 75 -17.15 -8.63 0.28
C PRO A 75 -18.00 -9.86 0.64
N ASP A 76 -19.04 -10.17 -0.15
CA ASP A 76 -19.97 -11.28 0.14
C ASP A 76 -19.49 -12.58 -0.48
N THR A 77 -19.01 -12.53 -1.70
CA THR A 77 -18.61 -13.71 -2.48
C THR A 77 -17.11 -13.98 -2.45
N GLY A 78 -16.29 -12.97 -2.10
CA GLY A 78 -14.84 -13.01 -2.21
C GLY A 78 -14.33 -12.98 -3.66
N ALA A 79 -15.22 -12.87 -4.64
CA ALA A 79 -14.87 -12.83 -6.05
C ALA A 79 -14.05 -11.57 -6.39
N GLU A 80 -13.10 -11.73 -7.30
CA GLU A 80 -12.37 -10.59 -7.83
C GLU A 80 -13.25 -9.76 -8.75
N ILE A 81 -13.32 -8.45 -8.52
CA ILE A 81 -14.05 -7.47 -9.32
C ILE A 81 -13.12 -6.54 -10.08
N GLY A 82 -11.83 -6.57 -9.82
CA GLY A 82 -10.82 -5.80 -10.55
C GLY A 82 -9.47 -5.79 -9.89
N ARG A 83 -8.49 -5.22 -10.60
CA ARG A 83 -7.08 -5.13 -10.15
C ARG A 83 -6.51 -3.75 -10.40
N ALA A 84 -5.53 -3.38 -9.59
CA ALA A 84 -4.70 -2.21 -9.81
C ALA A 84 -3.22 -2.58 -9.62
N LYS A 85 -2.41 -2.36 -10.67
CA LYS A 85 -0.95 -2.59 -10.66
C LYS A 85 -0.19 -1.37 -10.16
N ASP A 86 -0.78 -0.19 -10.37
CA ASP A 86 -0.19 1.11 -10.10
C ASP A 86 -1.23 2.12 -9.59
N LEU A 87 -0.78 3.34 -9.28
CA LEU A 87 -1.64 4.40 -8.77
C LEU A 87 -2.68 4.88 -9.79
N THR A 88 -2.40 4.78 -11.09
CA THR A 88 -3.34 5.17 -12.14
C THR A 88 -4.54 4.24 -12.15
N GLN A 89 -4.26 2.93 -12.19
CA GLN A 89 -5.30 1.91 -12.14
C GLN A 89 -6.02 1.91 -10.78
N MET A 90 -5.30 2.13 -9.67
CA MET A 90 -5.90 2.28 -8.34
C MET A 90 -6.93 3.42 -8.32
N GLN A 91 -6.56 4.58 -8.86
CA GLN A 91 -7.44 5.74 -8.96
C GLN A 91 -8.70 5.43 -9.78
N GLN A 92 -8.53 4.78 -10.94
CA GLN A 92 -9.64 4.38 -11.83
C GLN A 92 -10.57 3.38 -11.15
N MET A 93 -10.00 2.35 -10.53
CA MET A 93 -10.77 1.34 -9.82
C MET A 93 -11.55 1.93 -8.65
N ILE A 94 -10.92 2.75 -7.81
CA ILE A 94 -11.61 3.43 -6.70
C ILE A 94 -12.77 4.27 -7.23
N ALA A 95 -12.64 4.91 -8.39
CA ALA A 95 -13.70 5.72 -8.97
C ALA A 95 -14.92 4.90 -9.44
N THR A 96 -14.74 3.62 -9.78
CA THR A 96 -15.74 2.83 -10.53
C THR A 96 -16.28 1.59 -9.82
N ILE A 97 -15.56 1.03 -8.83
CA ILE A 97 -16.02 -0.17 -8.13
C ILE A 97 -17.33 0.06 -7.36
N PRO A 98 -18.15 -0.99 -7.14
CA PRO A 98 -19.35 -0.90 -6.33
C PRO A 98 -19.06 -0.35 -4.93
N ASP A 99 -20.01 0.44 -4.39
CA ASP A 99 -19.86 1.09 -3.07
C ASP A 99 -19.56 0.11 -1.96
N ARG A 100 -20.20 -1.07 -1.94
CA ARG A 100 -19.94 -2.10 -0.94
C ARG A 100 -18.50 -2.58 -0.94
N ALA A 101 -17.93 -2.78 -2.12
CA ALA A 101 -16.52 -3.17 -2.25
C ALA A 101 -15.58 -2.03 -1.86
N PHE A 102 -15.89 -0.80 -2.23
CA PHE A 102 -15.15 0.38 -1.80
C PHE A 102 -15.15 0.51 -0.27
N GLU A 103 -16.32 0.46 0.36
CA GLU A 103 -16.45 0.52 1.82
C GLU A 103 -15.72 -0.64 2.51
N TYR A 104 -15.80 -1.84 1.97
CA TYR A 104 -15.08 -3.01 2.50
C TYR A 104 -13.56 -2.76 2.50
N HIS A 105 -12.98 -2.36 1.37
CA HIS A 105 -11.54 -2.17 1.28
C HIS A 105 -11.03 -0.99 2.11
N THR A 106 -11.82 0.07 2.21
CA THR A 106 -11.46 1.25 3.02
C THR A 106 -11.57 0.97 4.51
N SER A 107 -12.64 0.30 4.97
CA SER A 107 -12.83 -0.04 6.39
C SER A 107 -11.76 -0.98 6.94
N GLN A 108 -11.20 -1.85 6.10
CA GLN A 108 -10.14 -2.79 6.47
C GLN A 108 -8.72 -2.22 6.25
N ASN A 109 -8.61 -0.96 5.84
CA ASN A 109 -7.35 -0.30 5.52
C ASN A 109 -6.51 -1.02 4.44
N HIS A 110 -7.15 -1.78 3.54
CA HIS A 110 -6.45 -2.53 2.51
C HIS A 110 -5.66 -1.60 1.57
N LEU A 111 -6.23 -0.46 1.18
CA LEU A 111 -5.58 0.53 0.31
C LEU A 111 -4.31 1.08 0.94
N SER A 112 -4.38 1.53 2.20
CA SER A 112 -3.22 2.08 2.90
C SER A 112 -2.13 1.03 3.12
N LYS A 113 -2.47 -0.22 3.44
CA LYS A 113 -1.52 -1.32 3.55
C LYS A 113 -0.78 -1.58 2.24
N TRP A 114 -1.49 -1.61 1.11
CA TRP A 114 -0.92 -1.81 -0.20
C TRP A 114 0.02 -0.68 -0.63
N LEU A 115 -0.35 0.57 -0.34
CA LEU A 115 0.49 1.73 -0.60
C LEU A 115 1.73 1.73 0.30
N TYR A 116 1.55 1.36 1.58
CA TYR A 116 2.63 1.28 2.54
C TYR A 116 3.70 0.27 2.12
N SER A 117 3.30 -0.91 1.63
CA SER A 117 4.20 -1.95 1.13
C SER A 117 5.04 -1.53 -0.09
N ARG A 118 4.65 -0.45 -0.77
CA ARG A 118 5.35 0.15 -1.91
C ARG A 118 6.20 1.37 -1.56
N GLY A 119 6.34 1.66 -0.27
CA GLY A 119 7.08 2.84 0.20
C GLY A 119 6.35 4.18 -0.03
N LEU A 120 5.07 4.15 -0.41
CA LEU A 120 4.26 5.35 -0.64
C LEU A 120 3.67 5.86 0.69
N PHE A 121 4.53 6.01 1.69
CA PHE A 121 4.18 6.30 3.08
C PHE A 121 3.31 7.56 3.26
N PRO A 122 3.63 8.70 2.63
CA PRO A 122 2.81 9.90 2.79
C PRO A 122 1.36 9.69 2.32
N LEU A 123 1.19 9.07 1.14
CA LEU A 123 -0.14 8.78 0.61
C LEU A 123 -0.88 7.74 1.44
N ALA A 124 -0.19 6.68 1.87
CA ALA A 124 -0.76 5.64 2.73
C ALA A 124 -1.28 6.22 4.05
N SER A 125 -0.50 7.11 4.68
CA SER A 125 -0.88 7.80 5.92
C SER A 125 -2.07 8.72 5.71
N SER A 126 -2.09 9.50 4.62
CA SER A 126 -3.21 10.37 4.28
C SER A 126 -4.50 9.58 4.08
N ILE A 127 -4.47 8.53 3.26
CA ILE A 127 -5.65 7.69 3.01
C ILE A 127 -6.17 7.05 4.30
N ARG A 128 -5.28 6.60 5.18
CA ARG A 128 -5.66 5.99 6.44
C ARG A 128 -6.41 6.93 7.38
N GLN A 129 -6.08 8.22 7.38
CA GLN A 129 -6.76 9.21 8.22
C GLN A 129 -8.23 9.39 7.83
N TYR A 130 -8.58 9.13 6.59
CA TYR A 130 -9.93 9.29 6.06
C TYR A 130 -10.72 7.99 6.15
N ASN A 131 -11.43 7.81 7.24
CA ASN A 131 -12.38 6.71 7.40
C ASN A 131 -13.82 7.16 7.12
N LYS A 132 -14.74 6.21 6.99
CA LYS A 132 -16.15 6.45 6.63
C LYS A 132 -16.84 7.50 7.52
N SER A 133 -16.46 7.61 8.80
CA SER A 133 -17.10 8.53 9.75
C SER A 133 -16.82 10.01 9.47
N HIS A 134 -15.83 10.33 8.64
CA HIS A 134 -15.48 11.70 8.27
C HIS A 134 -16.30 12.25 7.08
N PHE A 135 -17.16 11.43 6.48
CA PHE A 135 -17.86 11.78 5.25
C PHE A 135 -19.37 11.63 5.39
N SER A 136 -20.11 12.48 4.71
CA SER A 136 -21.57 12.44 4.66
C SER A 136 -22.09 11.38 3.68
N SER A 137 -21.28 10.98 2.69
CA SER A 137 -21.65 9.97 1.70
C SER A 137 -20.44 9.16 1.21
N VAL A 138 -20.72 8.00 0.60
CA VAL A 138 -19.68 7.16 -0.03
C VAL A 138 -19.04 7.89 -1.21
N GLU A 139 -19.80 8.64 -1.98
CA GLU A 139 -19.32 9.44 -3.11
C GLU A 139 -18.35 10.52 -2.66
N GLU A 140 -18.63 11.18 -1.54
CA GLU A 140 -17.72 12.16 -0.96
C GLU A 140 -16.40 11.52 -0.55
N HIS A 141 -16.46 10.41 0.18
CA HIS A 141 -15.29 9.64 0.59
C HIS A 141 -14.45 9.21 -0.62
N ARG A 142 -15.12 8.64 -1.64
CA ARG A 142 -14.50 8.21 -2.90
C ARG A 142 -13.80 9.38 -3.62
N ARG A 143 -14.47 10.52 -3.75
CA ARG A 143 -13.92 11.73 -4.37
C ARG A 143 -12.66 12.21 -3.68
N VAL A 144 -12.65 12.21 -2.35
CA VAL A 144 -11.46 12.61 -1.56
C VAL A 144 -10.31 11.64 -1.80
N LEU A 145 -10.52 10.32 -1.75
CA LEU A 145 -9.44 9.36 -1.99
C LEU A 145 -8.89 9.42 -3.43
N VAL A 146 -9.77 9.57 -4.42
CA VAL A 146 -9.37 9.78 -5.83
C VAL A 146 -8.54 11.06 -5.97
N GLY A 147 -8.94 12.14 -5.29
CA GLY A 147 -8.21 13.41 -5.26
C GLY A 147 -6.81 13.25 -4.65
N LEU A 148 -6.70 12.61 -3.49
CA LEU A 148 -5.41 12.36 -2.84
C LEU A 148 -4.43 11.57 -3.73
N ILE A 149 -4.93 10.53 -4.41
CA ILE A 149 -4.10 9.74 -5.32
C ILE A 149 -3.67 10.56 -6.53
N ARG A 150 -4.59 11.33 -7.13
CA ARG A 150 -4.28 12.22 -8.25
C ARG A 150 -3.21 13.25 -7.88
N ASP A 151 -3.40 13.94 -6.75
CA ASP A 151 -2.50 15.01 -6.31
C ASP A 151 -1.12 14.44 -5.98
N TYR A 152 -1.05 13.25 -5.38
CA TYR A 152 0.20 12.55 -5.13
C TYR A 152 0.90 12.11 -6.43
N ARG A 153 0.15 11.61 -7.43
CA ARG A 153 0.69 11.27 -8.76
C ARG A 153 1.25 12.51 -9.45
N THR A 154 0.55 13.64 -9.37
CA THR A 154 1.01 14.93 -9.90
C THR A 154 2.30 15.36 -9.23
N LEU A 155 2.40 15.23 -7.90
CA LEU A 155 3.63 15.52 -7.15
C LEU A 155 4.81 14.64 -7.60
N LEU A 156 4.59 13.35 -7.80
CA LEU A 156 5.61 12.42 -8.30
C LEU A 156 6.03 12.74 -9.74
N GLY A 157 5.14 13.32 -10.53
CA GLY A 157 5.40 13.74 -11.92
C GLY A 157 6.13 15.07 -12.05
N GLN A 158 6.27 15.85 -10.97
CA GLN A 158 6.97 17.12 -11.00
C GLN A 158 8.45 16.92 -11.33
N GLY A 159 8.96 17.74 -12.27
CA GLY A 159 10.35 17.65 -12.74
C GLY A 159 10.67 16.43 -13.62
N VAL A 160 9.70 15.54 -13.84
CA VAL A 160 9.87 14.39 -14.73
C VAL A 160 9.51 14.77 -16.16
N VAL A 161 10.43 14.55 -17.09
CA VAL A 161 10.15 14.65 -18.53
C VAL A 161 10.06 13.24 -19.09
N ALA A 162 8.84 12.75 -19.23
CA ALA A 162 8.59 11.43 -19.80
C ALA A 162 8.73 11.44 -21.34
N ARG A 163 8.99 10.28 -21.93
CA ARG A 163 8.80 10.10 -23.38
C ARG A 163 7.28 10.01 -23.65
N PHE A 164 6.81 10.77 -24.62
CA PHE A 164 5.41 10.65 -25.05
C PHE A 164 5.20 9.29 -25.74
N ASP A 165 4.28 8.54 -25.21
CA ASP A 165 3.81 7.27 -25.74
C ASP A 165 2.29 7.20 -25.56
N THR A 166 1.56 6.93 -26.62
CA THR A 166 0.09 6.91 -26.61
C THR A 166 -0.47 5.78 -25.74
N GLU A 167 0.27 4.70 -25.54
CA GLU A 167 -0.16 3.55 -24.74
C GLU A 167 0.12 3.73 -23.25
N THR A 168 1.18 4.46 -22.92
CA THR A 168 1.66 4.64 -21.54
C THR A 168 1.52 6.07 -21.02
N TYR A 169 0.83 6.93 -21.77
CA TYR A 169 0.64 8.33 -21.37
C TYR A 169 -0.04 8.44 -20.02
N SER A 170 0.56 9.21 -19.12
CA SER A 170 0.01 9.55 -17.81
C SER A 170 -0.32 11.04 -17.74
N ASP A 171 -1.56 11.35 -17.38
CA ASP A 171 -2.04 12.71 -17.11
C ASP A 171 -1.35 13.39 -15.91
N ALA A 172 -0.60 12.62 -15.10
CA ALA A 172 0.17 13.12 -13.98
C ALA A 172 1.54 13.69 -14.37
N VAL A 173 1.98 13.53 -15.63
CA VAL A 173 3.27 14.06 -16.12
C VAL A 173 3.05 15.37 -16.85
N ALA A 174 3.57 16.46 -16.27
CA ALA A 174 3.40 17.81 -16.82
C ALA A 174 4.17 18.02 -18.14
N PHE A 175 5.27 17.29 -18.34
CA PHE A 175 6.11 17.43 -19.51
C PHE A 175 6.39 16.09 -20.18
N ALA A 176 6.04 15.99 -21.46
CA ALA A 176 6.41 14.85 -22.29
C ALA A 176 7.23 15.32 -23.50
N ARG A 177 8.26 14.55 -23.85
CA ARG A 177 9.03 14.78 -25.08
C ARG A 177 8.49 13.90 -26.21
N ILE A 178 8.37 14.50 -27.39
CA ILE A 178 8.07 13.79 -28.62
C ILE A 178 9.39 13.61 -29.38
N GLY A 179 9.68 12.40 -29.83
CA GLY A 179 10.89 12.07 -30.60
C GLY A 179 12.06 11.55 -29.78
N GLU A 180 13.21 11.35 -30.43
CA GLU A 180 14.43 10.75 -29.88
C GLU A 180 15.50 11.82 -29.63
N GLY A 181 16.48 11.51 -28.78
CA GLY A 181 17.59 12.37 -28.44
C GLY A 181 17.51 12.98 -27.04
N SER A 182 18.54 13.77 -26.66
CA SER A 182 18.59 14.45 -25.36
C SER A 182 17.85 15.79 -25.40
N LEU A 183 17.14 16.09 -24.31
CA LEU A 183 16.60 17.45 -24.11
C LEU A 183 17.71 18.44 -23.81
N GLY A 184 17.67 19.58 -24.48
CA GLY A 184 18.56 20.69 -24.20
C GLY A 184 18.35 21.26 -22.79
N GLY A 185 19.37 21.97 -22.26
CA GLY A 185 19.33 22.50 -20.89
C GLY A 185 18.13 23.41 -20.59
N LYS A 186 17.69 24.22 -21.57
CA LYS A 186 16.50 25.09 -21.43
C LYS A 186 15.22 24.29 -21.20
N ALA A 187 15.01 23.22 -21.95
CA ALA A 187 13.81 22.36 -21.78
C ALA A 187 13.82 21.63 -20.45
N ARG A 188 14.98 21.17 -19.98
CA ARG A 188 15.12 20.58 -18.63
C ARG A 188 14.85 21.63 -17.55
N GLY A 189 15.41 22.81 -17.66
CA GLY A 189 15.19 23.91 -16.73
C GLY A 189 13.70 24.26 -16.59
N LEU A 190 12.96 24.30 -17.71
CA LEU A 190 11.53 24.57 -17.71
C LEU A 190 10.75 23.49 -16.97
N ALA A 191 11.11 22.22 -17.14
CA ALA A 191 10.46 21.10 -16.43
C ALA A 191 10.71 21.11 -14.92
N PHE A 192 11.83 21.69 -14.46
CA PHE A 192 12.15 21.82 -13.04
C PHE A 192 11.53 23.04 -12.35
N MET A 193 11.09 24.04 -13.14
CA MET A 193 10.52 25.28 -12.57
C MET A 193 8.99 25.22 -12.37
N ASN A 194 8.36 24.14 -12.78
CA ASN A 194 6.93 23.89 -12.64
C ASN A 194 6.67 22.88 -11.54
#